data_755e2f298966fa264b5ef52cae9359a4
#
_entry.id   755e2f298966fa264b5ef52cae9359a4
#
_cell.length_a   1.000
_cell.length_b   1.000
_cell.length_c   1.000
_cell.angle_alpha   90.00
_cell.angle_beta   90.00
_cell.angle_gamma   90.00
#
_symmetry.space_group_name_H-M   'P 1'
#
loop_
_entity.id
_entity.type
_entity.pdbx_description
1 polymer ?
#
loop_
_entity_poly.entity_id
_entity_poly.type
_entity_poly.pdbx_seq_one_letter_code
_entity_poly.pdbx_strand_id
1 'polypeptide(L)'
;MNQGGPPPAESEINQSSRRTGWQAGHLDEPTRHLLAEDARYFLHQSVSTPCLSAIRRAEGVWIEDFSGRRYLDFHGNNAHHLGYGHPRLIAAIQQQLHDLSFAPRRFTCEPAIDLARKLVEISPPGLDKVLFATGGSDAVEIALKIARAATGRFKTVSFWDAFHGAGFGAASIGGEAQFRSGPIGPLLPGTEHVPPFACYRCPYGYPCDAGGQPRLDLCRLTCARLVRYVLEREGDVAAVIAEPARATPYIPPPGFWAMVQQA
;
A
#
# COMPACT_ATOMS: atom_id res chain seq x y z
N MET A 1 4.79 28.12 20.80
CA MET A 1 4.06 26.87 21.09
C MET A 1 4.16 26.01 19.85
N ASN A 2 4.99 24.98 19.91
CA ASN A 2 5.23 24.07 18.79
C ASN A 2 3.99 23.19 18.64
N GLN A 3 3.15 23.43 17.65
CA GLN A 3 2.07 22.49 17.29
C GLN A 3 2.70 21.32 16.54
N GLY A 4 3.32 20.42 17.31
CA GLY A 4 3.78 19.16 16.80
C GLY A 4 2.56 18.29 16.48
N GLY A 5 2.18 18.24 15.20
CA GLY A 5 1.32 17.16 14.71
C GLY A 5 1.97 15.81 14.98
N PRO A 6 1.21 14.71 14.96
CA PRO A 6 1.79 13.37 15.12
C PRO A 6 2.90 13.18 14.07
N PRO A 7 4.00 12.52 14.43
CA PRO A 7 5.06 12.24 13.47
C PRO A 7 4.47 11.48 12.28
N PRO A 8 4.91 11.76 11.06
CA PRO A 8 4.44 11.02 9.88
C PRO A 8 4.70 9.53 10.08
N ALA A 9 3.72 8.71 9.73
CA ALA A 9 3.80 7.25 9.91
C ALA A 9 4.90 6.60 9.07
N GLU A 10 5.30 7.25 7.98
CA GLU A 10 6.45 6.89 7.17
C GLU A 10 7.56 7.93 7.31
N SER A 11 8.79 7.43 7.43
CA SER A 11 9.97 8.25 7.62
C SER A 11 10.25 9.10 6.39
N GLU A 12 10.61 10.31 6.62
CA GLU A 12 11.17 11.29 5.70
C GLU A 12 10.18 11.93 4.70
N ILE A 13 9.76 13.11 5.06
CA ILE A 13 9.11 14.07 4.14
C ILE A 13 10.10 14.70 3.16
N ASN A 14 11.15 14.01 2.78
CA ASN A 14 12.13 14.41 1.76
C ASN A 14 12.78 15.80 1.93
N GLN A 15 12.89 16.29 3.16
CA GLN A 15 13.38 17.66 3.47
C GLN A 15 14.35 17.71 4.66
N SER A 16 15.06 16.63 4.99
CA SER A 16 16.00 16.65 6.08
C SER A 16 17.31 17.40 5.73
N SER A 17 17.94 18.03 6.72
CA SER A 17 19.25 18.66 6.54
C SER A 17 20.33 17.66 6.13
N ARG A 18 20.23 16.40 6.55
CA ARG A 18 21.14 15.32 6.14
C ARG A 18 20.98 15.03 4.65
N ARG A 19 19.76 14.99 4.14
CA ARG A 19 19.48 14.81 2.72
C ARG A 19 20.07 15.95 1.89
N THR A 20 19.81 17.19 2.28
CA THR A 20 20.36 18.37 1.59
C THR A 20 21.87 18.36 1.59
N GLY A 21 22.52 18.06 2.73
CA GLY A 21 23.97 17.94 2.84
C GLY A 21 24.54 16.83 1.96
N TRP A 22 23.87 15.67 1.92
CA TRP A 22 24.25 14.57 1.04
C TRP A 22 24.16 14.97 -0.42
N GLN A 23 23.06 15.59 -0.85
CA GLN A 23 22.87 16.08 -2.22
C GLN A 23 23.94 17.08 -2.63
N ALA A 24 24.27 18.03 -1.75
CA ALA A 24 25.31 19.05 -2.02
C ALA A 24 26.69 18.44 -2.29
N GLY A 25 27.05 17.38 -1.56
CA GLY A 25 28.35 16.72 -1.69
C GLY A 25 28.43 15.61 -2.74
N HIS A 26 27.29 15.10 -3.23
CA HIS A 26 27.28 13.85 -3.99
C HIS A 26 26.64 13.95 -5.38
N LEU A 27 25.78 14.94 -5.64
CA LEU A 27 25.16 15.07 -6.96
C LEU A 27 26.11 15.75 -7.94
N ASP A 28 26.24 15.16 -9.13
CA ASP A 28 26.88 15.78 -10.29
C ASP A 28 25.92 16.76 -11.00
N GLU A 29 26.48 17.52 -11.92
CA GLU A 29 25.72 18.54 -12.67
C GLU A 29 24.58 17.94 -13.52
N PRO A 30 24.77 16.83 -14.25
CA PRO A 30 23.69 16.19 -14.96
C PRO A 30 22.53 15.77 -14.07
N THR A 31 22.82 15.22 -12.89
CA THR A 31 21.79 14.85 -11.91
C THR A 31 21.05 16.08 -11.38
N ARG A 32 21.77 17.15 -11.02
CA ARG A 32 21.13 18.41 -10.59
C ARG A 32 20.21 19.00 -11.64
N HIS A 33 20.63 18.97 -12.89
CA HIS A 33 19.80 19.41 -14.01
C HIS A 33 18.52 18.59 -14.12
N LEU A 34 18.61 17.27 -14.07
CA LEU A 34 17.42 16.39 -14.11
C LEU A 34 16.47 16.63 -12.95
N LEU A 35 17.00 16.84 -11.73
CA LEU A 35 16.17 17.15 -10.57
C LEU A 35 15.46 18.51 -10.69
N ALA A 36 16.12 19.50 -11.31
CA ALA A 36 15.51 20.80 -11.58
C ALA A 36 14.40 20.67 -12.65
N GLU A 37 14.59 19.88 -13.68
CA GLU A 37 13.57 19.59 -14.69
C GLU A 37 12.40 18.79 -14.10
N ASP A 38 12.67 17.81 -13.23
CA ASP A 38 11.62 17.09 -12.48
C ASP A 38 10.75 18.07 -11.68
N ALA A 39 11.37 18.93 -10.90
CA ALA A 39 10.66 19.94 -10.09
C ALA A 39 9.89 20.96 -10.94
N ARG A 40 10.29 21.18 -12.19
CA ARG A 40 9.63 22.10 -13.12
C ARG A 40 8.38 21.51 -13.75
N TYR A 41 8.42 20.22 -14.10
CA TYR A 41 7.38 19.59 -14.91
C TYR A 41 6.43 18.69 -14.14
N PHE A 42 6.84 18.17 -12.99
CA PHE A 42 6.00 17.31 -12.17
C PHE A 42 5.37 18.06 -11.00
N LEU A 43 4.13 17.73 -10.68
CA LEU A 43 3.50 18.19 -9.45
C LEU A 43 4.22 17.61 -8.23
N HIS A 44 4.33 18.41 -7.17
CA HIS A 44 4.89 17.94 -5.90
C HIS A 44 4.07 16.77 -5.32
N GLN A 45 4.75 15.70 -4.95
CA GLN A 45 4.17 14.52 -4.30
C GLN A 45 4.75 14.38 -2.90
N SER A 46 3.90 14.40 -1.88
CA SER A 46 4.29 14.60 -0.48
C SER A 46 5.34 13.62 0.05
N VAL A 47 5.37 12.37 -0.42
CA VAL A 47 6.34 11.35 0.04
C VAL A 47 7.42 11.04 -0.99
N SER A 48 7.28 11.50 -2.23
CA SER A 48 8.18 11.13 -3.35
C SER A 48 9.08 12.26 -3.78
N THR A 49 8.63 13.51 -3.67
CA THR A 49 9.39 14.68 -4.12
C THR A 49 9.70 15.66 -2.97
N PRO A 50 10.75 16.47 -3.09
CA PRO A 50 11.74 16.48 -4.19
C PRO A 50 12.55 15.18 -4.26
N CYS A 51 12.89 14.75 -5.47
CA CYS A 51 13.64 13.51 -5.68
C CYS A 51 15.04 13.57 -5.05
N LEU A 52 15.54 12.43 -4.54
CA LEU A 52 16.85 12.32 -3.90
C LEU A 52 17.98 12.43 -4.91
N SER A 53 17.87 11.67 -6.00
CA SER A 53 18.86 11.54 -7.05
C SER A 53 18.16 11.06 -8.32
N ALA A 54 18.92 10.91 -9.41
CA ALA A 54 18.44 10.33 -10.65
C ALA A 54 19.09 8.95 -10.88
N ILE A 55 18.29 8.00 -11.32
CA ILE A 55 18.73 6.64 -11.64
C ILE A 55 18.97 6.53 -13.14
N ARG A 56 20.15 6.04 -13.50
CA ARG A 56 20.56 5.82 -14.89
C ARG A 56 20.29 4.38 -15.34
N ARG A 57 20.54 3.41 -14.45
CA ARG A 57 20.45 1.99 -14.75
C ARG A 57 20.02 1.20 -13.52
N ALA A 58 19.39 0.05 -13.76
CA ALA A 58 19.10 -0.92 -12.71
C ALA A 58 19.25 -2.34 -13.26
N GLU A 59 19.76 -3.27 -12.46
CA GLU A 59 19.96 -4.68 -12.81
C GLU A 59 19.95 -5.57 -11.57
N GLY A 60 19.17 -6.64 -11.60
CA GLY A 60 19.00 -7.52 -10.46
C GLY A 60 18.49 -6.76 -9.23
N VAL A 61 19.31 -6.66 -8.20
CA VAL A 61 18.99 -5.93 -6.95
C VAL A 61 19.70 -4.59 -6.83
N TRP A 62 20.34 -4.14 -7.91
CA TRP A 62 21.15 -2.94 -7.92
C TRP A 62 20.50 -1.83 -8.76
N ILE A 63 20.54 -0.62 -8.21
CA ILE A 63 20.30 0.62 -8.95
C ILE A 63 21.60 1.41 -9.06
N GLU A 64 21.78 2.14 -10.16
CA GLU A 64 22.97 2.92 -10.45
C GLU A 64 22.58 4.37 -10.77
N ASP A 65 23.22 5.33 -10.12
CA ASP A 65 23.02 6.76 -10.39
C ASP A 65 23.85 7.24 -11.62
N PHE A 66 23.68 8.50 -12.00
CA PHE A 66 24.41 9.09 -13.10
C PHE A 66 25.92 9.21 -12.85
N SER A 67 26.34 9.22 -11.61
CA SER A 67 27.77 9.22 -11.22
C SER A 67 28.38 7.82 -11.24
N GLY A 68 27.61 6.77 -11.61
CA GLY A 68 28.06 5.38 -11.63
C GLY A 68 28.10 4.70 -10.26
N ARG A 69 27.59 5.34 -9.21
CA ARG A 69 27.49 4.70 -7.89
C ARG A 69 26.32 3.71 -7.87
N ARG A 70 26.57 2.55 -7.30
CA ARG A 70 25.60 1.47 -7.18
C ARG A 70 25.07 1.36 -5.77
N TYR A 71 23.77 1.14 -5.65
CA TYR A 71 23.07 0.96 -4.39
C TYR A 71 22.27 -0.33 -4.43
N LEU A 72 22.24 -1.06 -3.31
CA LEU A 72 21.31 -2.17 -3.13
C LEU A 72 19.91 -1.58 -2.91
N ASP A 73 18.98 -1.97 -3.75
CA ASP A 73 17.59 -1.57 -3.63
C ASP A 73 16.81 -2.56 -2.77
N PHE A 74 16.57 -2.19 -1.52
CA PHE A 74 15.75 -2.96 -0.60
C PHE A 74 14.26 -2.63 -0.67
N HIS A 75 13.89 -1.65 -1.48
CA HIS A 75 12.50 -1.19 -1.54
C HIS A 75 11.82 -1.57 -2.87
N GLY A 76 12.44 -1.27 -4.01
CA GLY A 76 11.89 -1.53 -5.35
C GLY A 76 10.47 -1.04 -5.55
N ASN A 77 10.01 -0.13 -4.67
CA ASN A 77 8.64 0.35 -4.55
C ASN A 77 7.59 -0.78 -4.53
N ASN A 78 7.95 -1.94 -3.95
CA ASN A 78 7.17 -3.18 -3.89
C ASN A 78 6.77 -3.75 -5.28
N ALA A 79 7.44 -3.35 -6.36
CA ALA A 79 7.13 -3.79 -7.73
C ALA A 79 8.15 -4.77 -8.31
N HIS A 80 9.42 -4.69 -7.88
CA HIS A 80 10.52 -5.46 -8.48
C HIS A 80 10.89 -6.73 -7.69
N HIS A 81 9.90 -7.56 -7.35
CA HIS A 81 10.12 -8.80 -6.59
C HIS A 81 11.03 -9.81 -7.30
N LEU A 82 11.12 -9.75 -8.62
CA LEU A 82 12.02 -10.60 -9.44
C LEU A 82 13.37 -9.92 -9.74
N GLY A 83 13.58 -8.71 -9.24
CA GLY A 83 14.71 -7.87 -9.60
C GLY A 83 14.53 -7.13 -10.93
N TYR A 84 15.42 -6.18 -11.16
CA TYR A 84 15.42 -5.37 -12.36
C TYR A 84 15.97 -6.16 -13.55
N GLY A 85 15.37 -5.99 -14.72
CA GLY A 85 15.88 -6.55 -15.94
C GLY A 85 15.80 -8.07 -16.05
N HIS A 86 14.85 -8.74 -15.36
CA HIS A 86 14.74 -10.20 -15.39
C HIS A 86 14.54 -10.70 -16.83
N PRO A 87 15.47 -11.53 -17.39
CA PRO A 87 15.51 -11.81 -18.82
C PRO A 87 14.27 -12.54 -19.34
N ARG A 88 13.73 -13.48 -18.56
CA ARG A 88 12.50 -14.19 -18.95
C ARG A 88 11.28 -13.28 -18.97
N LEU A 89 11.21 -12.30 -18.06
CA LEU A 89 10.12 -11.32 -18.03
C LEU A 89 10.19 -10.41 -19.25
N ILE A 90 11.38 -9.88 -19.56
CA ILE A 90 11.60 -9.03 -20.73
C ILE A 90 11.24 -9.77 -22.01
N ALA A 91 11.74 -11.00 -22.18
CA ALA A 91 11.45 -11.81 -23.37
C ALA A 91 9.94 -12.09 -23.53
N ALA A 92 9.24 -12.41 -22.44
CA ALA A 92 7.80 -12.65 -22.48
C ALA A 92 7.00 -11.39 -22.87
N ILE A 93 7.39 -10.21 -22.34
CA ILE A 93 6.75 -8.95 -22.68
C ILE A 93 7.01 -8.60 -24.16
N GLN A 94 8.25 -8.73 -24.63
CA GLN A 94 8.61 -8.46 -26.02
C GLN A 94 7.83 -9.36 -26.99
N GLN A 95 7.74 -10.65 -26.69
CA GLN A 95 6.97 -11.59 -27.49
C GLN A 95 5.48 -11.21 -27.53
N GLN A 96 4.88 -10.93 -26.38
CA GLN A 96 3.47 -10.56 -26.29
C GLN A 96 3.16 -9.24 -27.00
N LEU A 97 4.06 -8.25 -26.94
CA LEU A 97 3.91 -6.99 -27.68
C LEU A 97 3.93 -7.19 -29.18
N HIS A 98 4.74 -8.16 -29.65
CA HIS A 98 4.79 -8.53 -31.07
C HIS A 98 3.53 -9.26 -31.54
N ASP A 99 3.04 -10.20 -30.74
CA ASP A 99 1.92 -11.06 -31.13
C ASP A 99 0.57 -10.37 -30.95
N LEU A 100 0.35 -9.76 -29.80
CA LEU A 100 -0.89 -9.05 -29.45
C LEU A 100 -0.64 -8.02 -28.36
N SER A 101 -0.38 -6.78 -28.74
CA SER A 101 -0.08 -5.70 -27.81
C SER A 101 -1.28 -5.24 -26.97
N PHE A 102 -2.49 -5.41 -27.48
CA PHE A 102 -3.72 -5.02 -26.81
C PHE A 102 -4.91 -5.89 -27.26
N ALA A 103 -5.66 -6.39 -26.31
CA ALA A 103 -6.95 -7.06 -26.55
C ALA A 103 -8.08 -6.28 -25.87
N PRO A 104 -9.03 -5.69 -26.61
CA PRO A 104 -10.22 -5.06 -26.02
C PRO A 104 -10.99 -6.09 -25.16
N ARG A 105 -11.50 -5.69 -24.00
CA ARG A 105 -12.10 -6.65 -23.04
C ARG A 105 -13.33 -7.41 -23.59
N ARG A 106 -13.92 -6.97 -24.66
CA ARG A 106 -14.96 -7.73 -25.39
C ARG A 106 -14.43 -9.02 -26.03
N PHE A 107 -13.13 -9.09 -26.22
CA PHE A 107 -12.38 -10.26 -26.66
C PHE A 107 -11.53 -10.77 -25.49
N THR A 108 -11.23 -12.03 -25.48
CA THR A 108 -10.31 -12.61 -24.51
C THR A 108 -8.98 -12.95 -25.16
N CYS A 109 -7.94 -13.20 -24.36
CA CYS A 109 -6.65 -13.67 -24.82
C CYS A 109 -6.06 -14.65 -23.81
N GLU A 110 -5.18 -15.54 -24.28
CA GLU A 110 -4.60 -16.61 -23.45
C GLU A 110 -3.85 -16.07 -22.21
N PRO A 111 -2.97 -15.06 -22.30
CA PRO A 111 -2.24 -14.58 -21.12
C PRO A 111 -3.13 -14.07 -19.99
N ALA A 112 -4.27 -13.44 -20.33
CA ALA A 112 -5.21 -12.95 -19.34
C ALA A 112 -5.92 -14.13 -18.62
N ILE A 113 -6.30 -15.17 -19.37
CA ILE A 113 -6.91 -16.38 -18.80
C ILE A 113 -5.92 -17.14 -17.94
N ASP A 114 -4.69 -17.30 -18.40
CA ASP A 114 -3.66 -18.04 -17.68
C ASP A 114 -3.29 -17.36 -16.35
N LEU A 115 -3.18 -16.03 -16.36
CA LEU A 115 -2.97 -15.27 -15.12
C LEU A 115 -4.18 -15.41 -14.18
N ALA A 116 -5.41 -15.27 -14.69
CA ALA A 116 -6.61 -15.42 -13.86
C ALA A 116 -6.70 -16.83 -13.25
N ARG A 117 -6.42 -17.87 -14.04
CA ARG A 117 -6.36 -19.26 -13.57
C ARG A 117 -5.32 -19.42 -12.47
N LYS A 118 -4.12 -18.88 -12.70
CA LYS A 118 -3.03 -18.95 -11.70
C LYS A 118 -3.37 -18.25 -10.40
N LEU A 119 -4.01 -17.10 -10.47
CA LEU A 119 -4.47 -16.37 -9.28
C LEU A 119 -5.54 -17.17 -8.51
N VAL A 120 -6.50 -17.76 -9.19
CA VAL A 120 -7.50 -18.63 -8.54
C VAL A 120 -6.85 -19.85 -7.87
N GLU A 121 -5.89 -20.51 -8.53
CA GLU A 121 -5.18 -21.68 -7.98
C GLU A 121 -4.46 -21.37 -6.66
N ILE A 122 -3.90 -20.18 -6.51
CA ILE A 122 -3.13 -19.77 -5.30
C ILE A 122 -3.96 -19.01 -4.29
N SER A 123 -5.21 -18.68 -4.61
CA SER A 123 -6.12 -17.96 -3.72
C SER A 123 -6.75 -18.87 -2.67
N PRO A 124 -7.17 -18.32 -1.52
CA PRO A 124 -7.99 -19.08 -0.58
C PRO A 124 -9.25 -19.66 -1.23
N PRO A 125 -9.76 -20.80 -0.73
CA PRO A 125 -10.99 -21.41 -1.23
C PRO A 125 -12.17 -20.41 -1.24
N GLY A 126 -12.95 -20.42 -2.33
CA GLY A 126 -14.09 -19.51 -2.51
C GLY A 126 -13.77 -18.23 -3.26
N LEU A 127 -12.50 -17.95 -3.57
CA LEU A 127 -12.07 -16.88 -4.47
C LEU A 127 -11.78 -17.47 -5.85
N ASP A 128 -12.81 -17.63 -6.67
CA ASP A 128 -12.79 -18.37 -7.93
C ASP A 128 -12.89 -17.47 -9.18
N LYS A 129 -12.93 -16.15 -9.01
CA LYS A 129 -13.04 -15.17 -10.09
C LYS A 129 -12.10 -14.00 -9.90
N VAL A 130 -11.58 -13.48 -11.00
CA VAL A 130 -10.63 -12.37 -11.05
C VAL A 130 -11.17 -11.22 -11.88
N LEU A 131 -10.97 -10.00 -11.40
CA LEU A 131 -11.14 -8.78 -12.15
C LEU A 131 -9.83 -7.99 -12.09
N PHE A 132 -9.23 -7.73 -13.25
CA PHE A 132 -8.03 -6.92 -13.34
C PHE A 132 -8.38 -5.43 -13.31
N ALA A 133 -7.58 -4.66 -12.58
CA ALA A 133 -7.65 -3.21 -12.49
C ALA A 133 -6.32 -2.58 -12.92
N THR A 134 -6.33 -1.30 -13.23
CA THR A 134 -5.14 -0.56 -13.72
C THR A 134 -4.16 -0.21 -12.61
N GLY A 135 -4.59 -0.28 -11.35
CA GLY A 135 -3.76 -0.03 -10.19
C GLY A 135 -4.46 -0.38 -8.88
N GLY A 136 -3.73 -0.31 -7.76
CA GLY A 136 -4.27 -0.63 -6.43
C GLY A 136 -5.45 0.26 -6.03
N SER A 137 -5.38 1.57 -6.28
CA SER A 137 -6.50 2.48 -6.00
C SER A 137 -7.76 2.09 -6.76
N ASP A 138 -7.64 1.78 -8.06
CA ASP A 138 -8.78 1.35 -8.88
C ASP A 138 -9.34 0.01 -8.39
N ALA A 139 -8.49 -0.92 -8.02
CA ALA A 139 -8.90 -2.21 -7.46
C ALA A 139 -9.74 -2.02 -6.19
N VAL A 140 -9.32 -1.13 -5.31
CA VAL A 140 -10.05 -0.80 -4.08
C VAL A 140 -11.38 -0.11 -4.37
N GLU A 141 -11.40 0.87 -5.29
CA GLU A 141 -12.65 1.53 -5.72
C GLU A 141 -13.67 0.53 -6.30
N ILE A 142 -13.18 -0.43 -7.10
CA ILE A 142 -14.01 -1.50 -7.64
C ILE A 142 -14.51 -2.44 -6.54
N ALA A 143 -13.64 -2.83 -5.60
CA ALA A 143 -14.01 -3.69 -4.48
C ALA A 143 -15.11 -3.04 -3.61
N LEU A 144 -15.01 -1.73 -3.34
CA LEU A 144 -16.06 -0.98 -2.63
C LEU A 144 -17.41 -1.03 -3.39
N LYS A 145 -17.38 -0.84 -4.71
CA LYS A 145 -18.60 -0.92 -5.54
C LYS A 145 -19.20 -2.33 -5.50
N ILE A 146 -18.37 -3.37 -5.63
CA ILE A 146 -18.81 -4.76 -5.56
C ILE A 146 -19.44 -5.07 -4.19
N ALA A 147 -18.77 -4.69 -3.10
CA ALA A 147 -19.26 -4.90 -1.74
C ALA A 147 -20.64 -4.23 -1.53
N ARG A 148 -20.79 -2.98 -1.96
CA ARG A 148 -22.06 -2.25 -1.89
C ARG A 148 -23.15 -2.88 -2.74
N ALA A 149 -22.83 -3.26 -3.97
CA ALA A 149 -23.80 -3.89 -4.88
C ALA A 149 -24.26 -5.27 -4.38
N ALA A 150 -23.35 -6.06 -3.82
CA ALA A 150 -23.65 -7.40 -3.33
C ALA A 150 -24.44 -7.41 -2.02
N THR A 151 -24.24 -6.41 -1.15
CA THR A 151 -24.85 -6.38 0.19
C THR A 151 -26.05 -5.44 0.30
N GLY A 152 -26.21 -4.49 -0.62
CA GLY A 152 -27.14 -3.37 -0.50
C GLY A 152 -26.79 -2.38 0.62
N ARG A 153 -25.61 -2.52 1.22
CA ARG A 153 -25.08 -1.69 2.31
C ARG A 153 -23.97 -0.79 1.81
N PHE A 154 -23.64 0.28 2.53
CA PHE A 154 -22.61 1.22 2.06
C PHE A 154 -21.47 1.45 3.06
N LYS A 155 -21.66 1.17 4.35
CA LYS A 155 -20.64 1.38 5.37
C LYS A 155 -19.51 0.37 5.26
N THR A 156 -18.33 0.81 5.68
CA THR A 156 -17.13 -0.02 5.75
C THR A 156 -16.46 0.14 7.11
N VAL A 157 -15.76 -0.89 7.55
CA VAL A 157 -14.85 -0.82 8.69
C VAL A 157 -13.42 -0.98 8.18
N SER A 158 -12.53 -0.11 8.61
CA SER A 158 -11.11 -0.14 8.27
C SER A 158 -10.24 0.17 9.49
N PHE A 159 -8.93 0.31 9.29
CA PHE A 159 -7.98 0.51 10.37
C PHE A 159 -7.29 1.86 10.26
N TRP A 160 -7.08 2.53 11.40
CA TRP A 160 -6.17 3.65 11.45
C TRP A 160 -4.78 3.24 10.97
N ASP A 161 -4.04 4.17 10.42
CA ASP A 161 -2.71 4.00 9.81
C ASP A 161 -2.69 3.15 8.52
N ALA A 162 -3.81 2.60 8.04
CA ALA A 162 -3.87 1.84 6.80
C ALA A 162 -3.80 2.73 5.55
N PHE A 163 -3.17 2.23 4.48
CA PHE A 163 -3.15 2.88 3.17
C PHE A 163 -3.80 1.98 2.11
N HIS A 164 -4.83 2.48 1.45
CA HIS A 164 -5.60 1.72 0.46
C HIS A 164 -5.60 2.35 -0.94
N GLY A 165 -4.96 3.49 -1.11
CA GLY A 165 -4.88 4.20 -2.38
C GLY A 165 -5.24 5.69 -2.26
N ALA A 166 -5.14 6.41 -3.37
CA ALA A 166 -5.29 7.87 -3.43
C ALA A 166 -6.62 8.34 -4.05
N GLY A 167 -7.48 7.45 -4.54
CA GLY A 167 -8.85 7.80 -4.95
C GLY A 167 -9.72 8.18 -3.75
N PHE A 168 -10.81 8.91 -3.93
CA PHE A 168 -11.64 9.36 -2.82
C PHE A 168 -12.23 8.22 -1.98
N GLY A 169 -12.67 7.14 -2.59
CA GLY A 169 -13.12 5.95 -1.87
C GLY A 169 -11.97 5.27 -1.12
N ALA A 170 -10.85 5.05 -1.78
CA ALA A 170 -9.65 4.45 -1.19
C ALA A 170 -9.07 5.32 -0.05
N ALA A 171 -9.01 6.64 -0.21
CA ALA A 171 -8.58 7.58 0.84
C ALA A 171 -9.57 7.61 2.01
N SER A 172 -10.87 7.46 1.76
CA SER A 172 -11.90 7.44 2.81
C SER A 172 -11.77 6.24 3.73
N ILE A 173 -11.44 5.08 3.18
CA ILE A 173 -11.17 3.87 3.97
C ILE A 173 -9.73 3.79 4.49
N GLY A 174 -8.81 4.60 3.95
CA GLY A 174 -7.46 4.77 4.48
C GLY A 174 -7.48 5.40 5.87
N GLY A 175 -6.55 5.02 6.74
CA GLY A 175 -6.44 5.54 8.11
C GLY A 175 -5.23 6.44 8.32
N GLU A 176 -4.33 6.53 7.36
CA GLU A 176 -3.09 7.27 7.47
C GLU A 176 -3.32 8.78 7.28
N ALA A 177 -2.99 9.57 8.30
CA ALA A 177 -3.34 10.99 8.38
C ALA A 177 -2.85 11.82 7.17
N GLN A 178 -1.64 11.54 6.68
CA GLN A 178 -1.04 12.30 5.59
C GLN A 178 -1.79 12.17 4.25
N PHE A 179 -2.57 11.09 4.06
CA PHE A 179 -3.32 10.84 2.82
C PHE A 179 -4.81 11.16 2.93
N ARG A 180 -5.28 11.61 4.10
CA ARG A 180 -6.70 11.85 4.32
C ARG A 180 -7.03 13.16 5.03
N SER A 181 -6.04 13.93 5.44
CA SER A 181 -6.24 15.20 6.16
C SER A 181 -5.94 16.42 5.31
N GLY A 182 -6.28 17.61 5.84
CA GLY A 182 -6.05 18.89 5.18
C GLY A 182 -7.09 19.19 4.09
N PRO A 183 -6.69 19.88 3.01
CA PRO A 183 -7.61 20.43 2.01
C PRO A 183 -8.23 19.39 1.06
N ILE A 184 -7.91 18.11 1.21
CA ILE A 184 -8.45 17.04 0.37
C ILE A 184 -9.85 16.56 0.80
N GLY A 185 -10.36 17.05 1.93
CA GLY A 185 -11.73 16.76 2.39
C GLY A 185 -12.81 17.55 1.64
N PRO A 186 -14.10 17.19 1.82
CA PRO A 186 -14.57 16.08 2.64
C PRO A 186 -14.36 14.71 1.96
N LEU A 187 -14.00 13.70 2.75
CA LEU A 187 -13.94 12.32 2.30
C LEU A 187 -15.36 11.73 2.21
N LEU A 188 -15.50 10.57 1.55
CA LEU A 188 -16.79 9.88 1.46
C LEU A 188 -17.24 9.40 2.84
N PRO A 189 -18.51 9.56 3.20
CA PRO A 189 -19.05 9.11 4.49
C PRO A 189 -19.21 7.58 4.54
N GLY A 190 -19.32 7.07 5.77
CA GLY A 190 -19.65 5.66 6.03
C GLY A 190 -18.45 4.76 6.21
N THR A 191 -17.30 5.29 6.60
CA THR A 191 -16.17 4.46 7.02
C THR A 191 -15.90 4.67 8.50
N GLU A 192 -15.98 3.57 9.25
CA GLU A 192 -15.56 3.50 10.64
C GLU A 192 -14.12 2.98 10.73
N HIS A 193 -13.31 3.64 11.54
CA HIS A 193 -11.91 3.25 11.74
C HIS A 193 -11.70 2.70 13.14
N VAL A 194 -11.02 1.55 13.21
CA VAL A 194 -10.57 0.96 14.47
C VAL A 194 -9.06 1.07 14.61
N PRO A 195 -8.49 1.12 15.83
CA PRO A 195 -7.05 1.11 16.02
C PRO A 195 -6.41 -0.14 15.41
N PRO A 196 -5.17 -0.06 14.88
CA PRO A 196 -4.50 -1.16 14.20
C PRO A 196 -4.09 -2.29 15.16
N PHE A 197 -3.79 -3.45 14.59
CA PHE A 197 -3.26 -4.63 15.30
C PHE A 197 -1.73 -4.55 15.52
N ALA A 198 -1.25 -3.43 16.04
CA ALA A 198 0.17 -3.13 16.25
C ALA A 198 0.65 -3.63 17.62
N CYS A 199 0.97 -4.93 17.76
CA CYS A 199 1.30 -5.52 19.05
C CYS A 199 2.52 -4.89 19.74
N TYR A 200 3.61 -4.63 19.00
CA TYR A 200 4.83 -4.03 19.54
C TYR A 200 4.60 -2.64 20.16
N ARG A 201 3.69 -1.85 19.57
CA ARG A 201 3.20 -0.56 20.08
C ARG A 201 1.69 -0.59 20.17
N CYS A 202 1.20 -1.49 21.01
CA CYS A 202 -0.22 -1.78 21.11
C CYS A 202 -1.05 -0.53 21.47
N PRO A 203 -1.94 -0.06 20.59
CA PRO A 203 -2.75 1.13 20.86
C PRO A 203 -3.74 0.93 22.01
N TYR A 204 -3.94 -0.32 22.45
CA TYR A 204 -4.78 -0.67 23.58
C TYR A 204 -4.01 -0.80 24.92
N GLY A 205 -2.69 -0.51 24.89
CA GLY A 205 -1.83 -0.51 26.08
C GLY A 205 -1.41 -1.88 26.60
N TYR A 206 -1.63 -2.97 25.87
CA TYR A 206 -1.16 -4.29 26.28
C TYR A 206 0.33 -4.47 25.99
N PRO A 207 1.09 -5.03 26.96
CA PRO A 207 2.51 -5.26 26.80
C PRO A 207 2.79 -6.49 25.92
N CYS A 208 3.99 -6.51 25.33
CA CYS A 208 4.61 -7.73 24.84
C CYS A 208 5.40 -8.41 25.98
N ASP A 209 5.73 -9.68 25.78
CA ASP A 209 6.65 -10.40 26.64
C ASP A 209 8.12 -9.98 26.39
N ALA A 210 9.07 -10.57 27.12
CA ALA A 210 10.50 -10.29 26.98
C ALA A 210 11.06 -10.64 25.57
N GLY A 211 10.40 -11.53 24.83
CA GLY A 211 10.71 -11.90 23.45
C GLY A 211 10.02 -11.04 22.41
N GLY A 212 9.27 -10.00 22.83
CA GLY A 212 8.52 -9.12 21.91
C GLY A 212 7.21 -9.71 21.40
N GLN A 213 6.77 -10.86 21.93
CA GLN A 213 5.52 -11.49 21.53
C GLN A 213 4.31 -10.90 22.28
N PRO A 214 3.14 -10.80 21.63
CA PRO A 214 1.95 -10.26 22.27
C PRO A 214 1.46 -11.18 23.42
N ARG A 215 1.14 -10.57 24.55
CA ARG A 215 0.54 -11.27 25.69
C ARG A 215 -0.95 -11.51 25.43
N LEU A 216 -1.26 -12.58 24.65
CA LEU A 216 -2.63 -12.94 24.29
C LEU A 216 -3.49 -13.36 25.49
N ASP A 217 -2.87 -13.86 26.55
CA ASP A 217 -3.49 -14.16 27.83
C ASP A 217 -4.10 -12.91 28.48
N LEU A 218 -3.47 -11.75 28.31
CA LEU A 218 -3.93 -10.46 28.83
C LEU A 218 -4.88 -9.76 27.85
N CYS A 219 -4.49 -9.58 26.60
CA CYS A 219 -5.25 -8.77 25.64
C CYS A 219 -6.46 -9.51 25.05
N ARG A 220 -6.45 -10.85 25.01
CA ARG A 220 -7.53 -11.68 24.46
C ARG A 220 -8.02 -11.19 23.09
N LEU A 221 -7.09 -10.75 22.24
CA LEU A 221 -7.37 -10.17 20.90
C LEU A 221 -8.36 -8.98 20.96
N THR A 222 -8.17 -8.04 21.89
CA THR A 222 -9.03 -6.84 22.02
C THR A 222 -9.18 -6.11 20.70
N CYS A 223 -8.12 -6.02 19.87
CA CYS A 223 -8.16 -5.42 18.54
C CYS A 223 -9.18 -6.10 17.61
N ALA A 224 -9.25 -7.43 17.57
CA ALA A 224 -10.24 -8.16 16.76
C ALA A 224 -11.66 -8.05 17.36
N ARG A 225 -11.77 -8.08 18.69
CA ARG A 225 -13.08 -7.90 19.37
C ARG A 225 -13.66 -6.52 19.13
N LEU A 226 -12.82 -5.49 18.99
CA LEU A 226 -13.30 -4.15 18.68
C LEU A 226 -13.89 -4.08 17.26
N VAL A 227 -13.30 -4.77 16.29
CA VAL A 227 -13.88 -4.91 14.94
C VAL A 227 -15.30 -5.48 15.06
N ARG A 228 -15.46 -6.60 15.77
CA ARG A 228 -16.79 -7.20 16.02
C ARG A 228 -17.75 -6.21 16.68
N TYR A 229 -17.31 -5.52 17.72
CA TYR A 229 -18.12 -4.53 18.42
C TYR A 229 -18.66 -3.45 17.48
N VAL A 230 -17.80 -2.90 16.61
CA VAL A 230 -18.21 -1.89 15.62
C VAL A 230 -19.21 -2.49 14.63
N LEU A 231 -18.96 -3.69 14.09
CA LEU A 231 -19.89 -4.37 13.19
C LEU A 231 -21.29 -4.56 13.79
N GLU A 232 -21.35 -4.95 15.07
CA GLU A 232 -22.62 -5.13 15.81
C GLU A 232 -23.36 -3.79 16.03
N ARG A 233 -22.62 -2.69 16.24
CA ARG A 233 -23.22 -1.36 16.47
C ARG A 233 -23.69 -0.71 15.20
N GLU A 234 -22.92 -0.81 14.13
CA GLU A 234 -23.26 -0.22 12.83
C GLU A 234 -24.36 -1.00 12.11
N GLY A 235 -24.36 -2.32 12.19
CA GLY A 235 -25.39 -3.21 11.67
C GLY A 235 -25.55 -3.29 10.15
N ASP A 236 -25.15 -2.25 9.42
CA ASP A 236 -25.33 -2.12 7.95
C ASP A 236 -23.98 -2.04 7.20
N VAL A 237 -22.95 -2.68 7.75
CA VAL A 237 -21.61 -2.70 7.16
C VAL A 237 -21.57 -3.63 5.94
N ALA A 238 -21.05 -3.10 4.81
CA ALA A 238 -20.87 -3.84 3.57
C ALA A 238 -19.58 -4.68 3.58
N ALA A 239 -18.51 -4.17 4.17
CA ALA A 239 -17.20 -4.83 4.18
C ALA A 239 -16.32 -4.35 5.34
N VAL A 240 -15.41 -5.24 5.76
CA VAL A 240 -14.20 -4.91 6.50
C VAL A 240 -13.04 -4.91 5.51
N ILE A 241 -12.25 -3.82 5.47
CA ILE A 241 -11.13 -3.68 4.55
C ILE A 241 -9.86 -3.49 5.36
N ALA A 242 -8.85 -4.31 5.06
CA ALA A 242 -7.58 -4.31 5.79
C ALA A 242 -6.42 -4.76 4.92
N GLU A 243 -5.22 -4.31 5.26
CA GLU A 243 -3.99 -4.94 4.82
C GLU A 243 -3.77 -6.22 5.66
N PRO A 244 -3.53 -7.40 5.04
CA PRO A 244 -3.30 -8.65 5.81
C PRO A 244 -2.10 -8.57 6.75
N ALA A 245 -1.06 -7.86 6.32
CA ALA A 245 0.09 -7.40 7.10
C ALA A 245 0.49 -6.05 6.52
N ARG A 246 0.70 -5.06 7.37
CA ARG A 246 1.02 -3.73 6.90
C ARG A 246 2.50 -3.61 6.51
N ALA A 247 2.80 -2.83 5.47
CA ALA A 247 4.17 -2.58 5.00
C ALA A 247 5.05 -1.90 6.06
N THR A 248 4.53 -0.95 6.84
CA THR A 248 5.14 -0.48 8.09
C THR A 248 4.71 -1.45 9.20
N PRO A 249 5.61 -2.23 9.81
CA PRO A 249 5.42 -3.62 10.16
C PRO A 249 4.37 -3.86 11.26
N TYR A 250 3.10 -3.83 10.89
CA TYR A 250 2.03 -4.35 11.73
C TYR A 250 1.68 -5.76 11.25
N ILE A 251 2.19 -6.75 11.98
CA ILE A 251 1.86 -8.15 11.78
C ILE A 251 0.76 -8.52 12.78
N PRO A 252 -0.39 -9.02 12.31
CA PRO A 252 -1.46 -9.39 13.20
C PRO A 252 -1.05 -10.57 14.11
N PRO A 253 -1.50 -10.56 15.39
CA PRO A 253 -1.25 -11.67 16.28
C PRO A 253 -2.01 -12.93 15.83
N PRO A 254 -1.53 -14.13 16.22
CA PRO A 254 -2.23 -15.38 15.93
C PRO A 254 -3.71 -15.34 16.33
N GLY A 255 -4.58 -15.83 15.44
CA GLY A 255 -6.02 -15.86 15.66
C GLY A 255 -6.78 -14.56 15.34
N PHE A 256 -6.08 -13.46 15.03
CA PHE A 256 -6.73 -12.18 14.71
C PHE A 256 -7.71 -12.30 13.54
N TRP A 257 -7.22 -12.77 12.38
CA TRP A 257 -8.05 -12.87 11.18
C TRP A 257 -9.17 -13.89 11.31
N ALA A 258 -8.91 -15.00 11.99
CA ALA A 258 -9.98 -15.99 12.25
C ALA A 258 -11.12 -15.38 13.08
N MET A 259 -10.80 -14.54 14.07
CA MET A 259 -11.82 -13.86 14.89
C MET A 259 -12.56 -12.77 14.08
N VAL A 260 -11.85 -12.01 13.25
CA VAL A 260 -12.49 -10.99 12.39
C VAL A 260 -13.41 -11.64 11.36
N GLN A 261 -13.01 -12.77 10.78
CA GLN A 261 -13.83 -13.50 9.80
C GLN A 261 -15.10 -14.10 10.41
N GLN A 262 -15.08 -14.42 11.69
CA GLN A 262 -16.25 -14.93 12.42
C GLN A 262 -17.24 -13.84 12.85
N ALA A 263 -16.82 -12.59 12.74
CA ALA A 263 -17.66 -11.46 13.15
C ALA A 263 -18.54 -10.96 12.00
#